data_58949a1e83803d3e075b2dad25dd8587
#
_entry.id   58949a1e83803d3e075b2dad25dd8587
#
_cell.length_a   1.000
_cell.length_b   1.000
_cell.length_c   1.000
_cell.angle_alpha   90.00
_cell.angle_beta   90.00
_cell.angle_gamma   90.00
#
_symmetry.space_group_name_H-M   'P 1'
#
loop_
_entity.id
_entity.type
_entity.pdbx_description
1 polymer ?
#
loop_
_entity_poly.entity_id
_entity_poly.type
_entity_poly.pdbx_seq_one_letter_code
_entity_poly.pdbx_strand_id
1 'polypeptide(L)'
;MLVTLKEVTQDALKNHYAVGAFNIHNLEYAKAVVETSYEMKAPVILQISQGSSDFAGLEELCMIARHYAGKYAIPVVVHLDHGKSFLRCVEGLRAGFSSVMFDGSSLPYAGNVAITRQVVEAAHQVGVAVEAEIGKVGKSEDGASTEAEDMHYTAVDEAVRFIGDTHVDALAVSIGTVHAMAVQAAHLDIALCRKLHEAMPTVPLVMHGASGAVDEDVRQVIQLGITKINIATFLQKKAALAVKAMFEQTPDAIGFRDLAKPQLQAIMDGVRGKIELFGTANRA
;
A
#
# COMPACT_ATOMS: atom_id res chain seq x y z
N MET A 1 -2.79 -0.68 -17.71
CA MET A 1 -1.43 -1.00 -18.24
C MET A 1 -0.54 -1.37 -17.07
N LEU A 2 0.06 -2.57 -17.08
CA LEU A 2 0.97 -3.00 -15.99
C LEU A 2 2.27 -2.19 -16.05
N VAL A 3 2.64 -1.58 -14.91
CA VAL A 3 3.86 -0.76 -14.72
C VAL A 3 4.55 -1.12 -13.41
N THR A 4 5.78 -0.66 -13.21
CA THR A 4 6.53 -0.88 -11.97
C THR A 4 6.16 0.15 -10.89
N LEU A 5 6.44 -0.17 -9.62
CA LEU A 5 6.30 0.78 -8.52
C LEU A 5 7.16 2.03 -8.75
N LYS A 6 8.38 1.84 -9.23
CA LYS A 6 9.32 2.93 -9.51
C LYS A 6 8.74 3.98 -10.44
N GLU A 7 8.08 3.55 -11.53
CA GLU A 7 7.49 4.47 -12.51
C GLU A 7 6.44 5.37 -11.87
N VAL A 8 5.49 4.81 -11.11
CA VAL A 8 4.38 5.60 -10.53
C VAL A 8 4.84 6.44 -9.32
N THR A 9 5.80 5.95 -8.53
CA THR A 9 6.26 6.69 -7.34
C THR A 9 7.22 7.83 -7.70
N GLN A 10 8.05 7.67 -8.73
CA GLN A 10 8.90 8.76 -9.22
C GLN A 10 8.08 9.87 -9.87
N ASP A 11 7.03 9.52 -10.62
CA ASP A 11 6.11 10.53 -11.15
C ASP A 11 5.34 11.25 -10.03
N ALA A 12 4.87 10.49 -9.02
CA ALA A 12 4.21 11.04 -7.85
C ALA A 12 5.13 12.00 -7.07
N LEU A 13 6.40 11.63 -6.86
CA LEU A 13 7.39 12.47 -6.19
C LEU A 13 7.61 13.80 -6.92
N LYS A 14 7.76 13.74 -8.25
CA LYS A 14 7.98 14.92 -9.10
C LYS A 14 6.77 15.86 -9.11
N ASN A 15 5.56 15.32 -9.02
CA ASN A 15 4.32 16.06 -9.21
C ASN A 15 3.53 16.26 -7.89
N HIS A 16 4.13 15.93 -6.74
CA HIS A 16 3.58 16.16 -5.41
C HIS A 16 2.18 15.60 -5.18
N TYR A 17 1.98 14.31 -5.55
CA TYR A 17 0.80 13.53 -5.23
C TYR A 17 1.21 12.17 -4.67
N ALA A 18 0.27 11.37 -4.18
CA ALA A 18 0.56 9.99 -3.78
C ALA A 18 -0.36 9.00 -4.49
N VAL A 19 0.15 7.80 -4.77
CA VAL A 19 -0.62 6.71 -5.36
C VAL A 19 -1.17 5.82 -4.25
N GLY A 20 -2.49 5.61 -4.28
CA GLY A 20 -3.14 4.69 -3.35
C GLY A 20 -2.76 3.24 -3.64
N ALA A 21 -2.29 2.55 -2.60
CA ALA A 21 -2.00 1.12 -2.64
C ALA A 21 -3.08 0.37 -1.85
N PHE A 22 -3.97 -0.31 -2.57
CA PHE A 22 -5.16 -0.92 -2.01
C PHE A 22 -4.99 -2.44 -1.92
N ASN A 23 -5.14 -3.00 -0.71
CA ASN A 23 -5.13 -4.44 -0.54
C ASN A 23 -6.35 -5.08 -1.19
N ILE A 24 -6.09 -6.09 -2.02
CA ILE A 24 -7.13 -6.91 -2.63
C ILE A 24 -7.20 -8.29 -1.97
N HIS A 25 -8.40 -8.84 -1.88
CA HIS A 25 -8.68 -10.12 -1.24
C HIS A 25 -9.40 -11.09 -2.17
N ASN A 26 -10.01 -10.57 -3.24
CA ASN A 26 -10.78 -11.31 -4.22
C ASN A 26 -10.94 -10.47 -5.51
N LEU A 27 -11.69 -11.02 -6.47
CA LEU A 27 -11.99 -10.37 -7.75
C LEU A 27 -12.77 -9.06 -7.57
N GLU A 28 -13.73 -8.99 -6.65
CA GLU A 28 -14.58 -7.82 -6.43
C GLU A 28 -13.76 -6.61 -5.96
N TYR A 29 -12.77 -6.82 -5.07
CA TYR A 29 -11.83 -5.78 -4.66
C TYR A 29 -10.98 -5.28 -5.83
N ALA A 30 -10.37 -6.19 -6.61
CA ALA A 30 -9.58 -5.81 -7.76
C ALA A 30 -10.40 -5.02 -8.79
N LYS A 31 -11.63 -5.50 -9.06
CA LYS A 31 -12.58 -4.83 -9.95
C LYS A 31 -12.90 -3.41 -9.45
N ALA A 32 -13.36 -3.28 -8.21
CA ALA A 32 -13.76 -2.00 -7.65
C ALA A 32 -12.61 -0.97 -7.68
N VAL A 33 -11.41 -1.40 -7.29
CA VAL A 33 -10.23 -0.52 -7.24
C VAL A 33 -9.85 -0.03 -8.63
N VAL A 34 -9.72 -0.94 -9.60
CA VAL A 34 -9.23 -0.56 -10.94
C VAL A 34 -10.29 0.20 -11.74
N GLU A 35 -11.56 -0.20 -11.67
CA GLU A 35 -12.63 0.51 -12.38
C GLU A 35 -12.81 1.94 -11.87
N THR A 36 -12.78 2.14 -10.54
CA THR A 36 -12.82 3.49 -9.96
C THR A 36 -11.61 4.32 -10.36
N SER A 37 -10.41 3.73 -10.32
CA SER A 37 -9.18 4.41 -10.73
C SER A 37 -9.22 4.80 -12.21
N TYR A 38 -9.76 3.94 -13.07
CA TYR A 38 -9.95 4.24 -14.49
C TYR A 38 -10.95 5.39 -14.71
N GLU A 39 -12.10 5.39 -14.04
CA GLU A 39 -13.07 6.48 -14.10
C GLU A 39 -12.45 7.83 -13.70
N MET A 40 -11.55 7.81 -12.71
CA MET A 40 -10.86 9.00 -12.21
C MET A 40 -9.56 9.33 -12.94
N LYS A 41 -9.18 8.54 -13.95
CA LYS A 41 -7.90 8.67 -14.67
C LYS A 41 -6.71 8.73 -13.71
N ALA A 42 -6.67 7.82 -12.76
CA ALA A 42 -5.67 7.77 -11.71
C ALA A 42 -4.78 6.52 -11.82
N PRO A 43 -3.46 6.63 -11.65
CA PRO A 43 -2.61 5.46 -11.42
C PRO A 43 -2.99 4.79 -10.09
N VAL A 44 -2.76 3.47 -9.99
CA VAL A 44 -3.14 2.70 -8.80
C VAL A 44 -2.21 1.53 -8.53
N ILE A 45 -2.10 1.15 -7.26
CA ILE A 45 -1.36 -0.04 -6.82
C ILE A 45 -2.35 -1.04 -6.25
N LEU A 46 -2.43 -2.22 -6.87
CA LEU A 46 -3.10 -3.38 -6.30
C LEU A 46 -2.08 -4.15 -5.47
N GLN A 47 -2.29 -4.24 -4.16
CA GLN A 47 -1.33 -4.94 -3.30
C GLN A 47 -1.95 -6.19 -2.67
N ILE A 48 -1.09 -7.21 -2.49
CA ILE A 48 -1.47 -8.53 -1.98
C ILE A 48 -0.59 -8.81 -0.77
N SER A 49 -1.20 -8.82 0.41
CA SER A 49 -0.54 -9.12 1.67
C SER A 49 -0.43 -10.63 1.92
N GLN A 50 0.38 -11.01 2.93
CA GLN A 50 0.48 -12.40 3.36
C GLN A 50 -0.89 -12.98 3.68
N GLY A 51 -1.70 -12.29 4.52
CA GLY A 51 -3.03 -12.80 4.91
C GLY A 51 -4.00 -12.95 3.75
N SER A 52 -3.95 -12.05 2.76
CA SER A 52 -4.77 -12.18 1.54
C SER A 52 -4.36 -13.40 0.72
N SER A 53 -3.06 -13.61 0.56
CA SER A 53 -2.52 -14.73 -0.22
C SER A 53 -2.66 -16.09 0.47
N ASP A 54 -2.62 -16.13 1.79
CA ASP A 54 -2.89 -17.36 2.56
C ASP A 54 -4.36 -17.79 2.44
N PHE A 55 -5.27 -16.81 2.29
CA PHE A 55 -6.69 -17.04 2.11
C PHE A 55 -7.07 -17.43 0.68
N ALA A 56 -6.58 -16.70 -0.33
CA ALA A 56 -7.06 -16.78 -1.71
C ALA A 56 -6.01 -17.24 -2.74
N GLY A 57 -4.79 -17.56 -2.29
CA GLY A 57 -3.67 -17.90 -3.17
C GLY A 57 -2.90 -16.70 -3.70
N LEU A 58 -1.56 -16.81 -3.71
CA LEU A 58 -0.70 -15.75 -4.22
C LEU A 58 -0.79 -15.61 -5.74
N GLU A 59 -0.70 -16.73 -6.43
CA GLU A 59 -0.73 -16.79 -7.89
C GLU A 59 -2.11 -16.40 -8.44
N GLU A 60 -3.19 -16.82 -7.76
CA GLU A 60 -4.58 -16.52 -8.11
C GLU A 60 -4.88 -15.03 -7.99
N LEU A 61 -4.50 -14.40 -6.87
CA LEU A 61 -4.69 -12.95 -6.69
C LEU A 61 -3.81 -12.14 -7.65
N CYS A 62 -2.58 -12.58 -7.90
CA CYS A 62 -1.69 -11.94 -8.87
C CYS A 62 -2.28 -12.02 -10.28
N MET A 63 -2.82 -13.17 -10.68
CA MET A 63 -3.48 -13.37 -11.98
C MET A 63 -4.68 -12.43 -12.14
N ILE A 64 -5.54 -12.33 -11.11
CA ILE A 64 -6.68 -11.41 -11.09
C ILE A 64 -6.18 -9.95 -11.23
N ALA A 65 -5.20 -9.54 -10.44
CA ALA A 65 -4.65 -8.18 -10.48
C ALA A 65 -4.06 -7.83 -11.85
N ARG A 66 -3.28 -8.74 -12.43
CA ARG A 66 -2.69 -8.59 -13.77
C ARG A 66 -3.75 -8.52 -14.88
N HIS A 67 -4.83 -9.31 -14.76
CA HIS A 67 -5.95 -9.25 -15.69
C HIS A 67 -6.55 -7.84 -15.70
N TYR A 68 -6.85 -7.27 -14.54
CA TYR A 68 -7.40 -5.92 -14.45
C TYR A 68 -6.39 -4.85 -14.88
N ALA A 69 -5.10 -5.02 -14.60
CA ALA A 69 -4.05 -4.12 -15.08
C ALA A 69 -3.96 -4.09 -16.61
N GLY A 70 -4.19 -5.22 -17.28
CA GLY A 70 -4.22 -5.30 -18.76
C GLY A 70 -5.50 -4.76 -19.40
N LYS A 71 -6.60 -4.70 -18.64
CA LYS A 71 -7.93 -4.37 -19.16
C LYS A 71 -8.15 -2.87 -19.40
N TYR A 72 -7.50 -2.02 -18.62
CA TYR A 72 -7.73 -0.58 -18.62
C TYR A 72 -6.45 0.21 -18.95
N ALA A 73 -6.60 1.34 -19.66
CA ALA A 73 -5.51 2.20 -20.12
C ALA A 73 -5.08 3.22 -19.04
N ILE A 74 -4.84 2.73 -17.81
CA ILE A 74 -4.23 3.49 -16.71
C ILE A 74 -3.00 2.74 -16.19
N PRO A 75 -2.02 3.41 -15.56
CA PRO A 75 -0.91 2.74 -14.87
C PRO A 75 -1.42 1.94 -13.66
N VAL A 76 -1.13 0.64 -13.64
CA VAL A 76 -1.47 -0.26 -12.52
C VAL A 76 -0.23 -1.03 -12.09
N VAL A 77 0.11 -0.96 -10.83
CA VAL A 77 1.17 -1.76 -10.20
C VAL A 77 0.53 -2.97 -9.51
N VAL A 78 1.14 -4.15 -9.66
CA VAL A 78 0.79 -5.34 -8.89
C VAL A 78 1.92 -5.58 -7.89
N HIS A 79 1.62 -5.40 -6.60
CA HIS A 79 2.61 -5.28 -5.53
C HIS A 79 2.45 -6.38 -4.47
N LEU A 80 3.57 -7.07 -4.13
CA LEU A 80 3.65 -7.95 -2.96
C LEU A 80 3.87 -7.10 -1.71
N ASP A 81 2.90 -7.14 -0.79
CA ASP A 81 2.87 -6.33 0.43
C ASP A 81 3.40 -7.14 1.62
N HIS A 82 4.37 -6.59 2.36
CA HIS A 82 5.01 -7.18 3.54
C HIS A 82 5.54 -8.62 3.36
N GLY A 83 6.34 -8.86 2.31
CA GLY A 83 7.06 -10.13 2.16
C GLY A 83 8.05 -10.36 3.31
N LYS A 84 7.85 -11.41 4.11
CA LYS A 84 8.63 -11.66 5.34
C LYS A 84 9.91 -12.49 5.12
N SER A 85 10.20 -12.89 3.89
CA SER A 85 11.41 -13.66 3.57
C SER A 85 11.86 -13.43 2.13
N PHE A 86 13.12 -13.71 1.85
CA PHE A 86 13.66 -13.75 0.49
C PHE A 86 12.84 -14.70 -0.41
N LEU A 87 12.53 -15.90 0.10
CA LEU A 87 11.72 -16.88 -0.65
C LEU A 87 10.37 -16.29 -1.04
N ARG A 88 9.68 -15.58 -0.12
CA ARG A 88 8.38 -14.97 -0.41
C ARG A 88 8.47 -13.92 -1.51
N CYS A 89 9.53 -13.12 -1.53
CA CYS A 89 9.76 -12.17 -2.62
C CYS A 89 10.01 -12.90 -3.96
N VAL A 90 10.80 -13.97 -3.96
CA VAL A 90 11.05 -14.79 -5.16
C VAL A 90 9.76 -15.46 -5.67
N GLU A 91 8.88 -15.95 -4.80
CA GLU A 91 7.55 -16.45 -5.18
C GLU A 91 6.73 -15.34 -5.87
N GLY A 92 6.78 -14.11 -5.34
CA GLY A 92 6.15 -12.95 -5.97
C GLY A 92 6.71 -12.66 -7.37
N LEU A 93 8.04 -12.66 -7.53
CA LEU A 93 8.69 -12.49 -8.83
C LEU A 93 8.21 -13.55 -9.83
N ARG A 94 8.18 -14.82 -9.40
CA ARG A 94 7.71 -15.96 -10.22
C ARG A 94 6.24 -15.83 -10.61
N ALA A 95 5.38 -15.38 -9.69
CA ALA A 95 3.96 -15.17 -9.95
C ALA A 95 3.68 -14.02 -10.93
N GLY A 96 4.66 -13.12 -11.14
CA GLY A 96 4.58 -12.01 -12.09
C GLY A 96 4.14 -10.68 -11.48
N PHE A 97 4.45 -10.46 -10.22
CA PHE A 97 4.33 -9.13 -9.60
C PHE A 97 5.24 -8.13 -10.31
N SER A 98 4.80 -6.88 -10.46
CA SER A 98 5.62 -5.80 -11.01
C SER A 98 6.38 -5.00 -9.93
N SER A 99 6.10 -5.32 -8.68
CA SER A 99 6.81 -4.80 -7.51
C SER A 99 6.71 -5.77 -6.34
N VAL A 100 7.76 -5.86 -5.53
CA VAL A 100 7.78 -6.67 -4.31
C VAL A 100 8.31 -5.84 -3.14
N MET A 101 7.76 -6.06 -1.95
CA MET A 101 8.31 -5.51 -0.71
C MET A 101 8.94 -6.61 0.12
N PHE A 102 10.16 -6.38 0.60
CA PHE A 102 10.74 -7.14 1.71
C PHE A 102 10.61 -6.33 3.00
N ASP A 103 9.89 -6.87 3.97
CA ASP A 103 9.71 -6.27 5.28
C ASP A 103 10.66 -6.90 6.30
N GLY A 104 11.83 -6.28 6.43
CA GLY A 104 12.85 -6.61 7.42
C GLY A 104 12.82 -5.73 8.66
N SER A 105 11.78 -4.94 8.91
CA SER A 105 11.66 -3.96 10.01
C SER A 105 11.81 -4.58 11.42
N SER A 106 11.55 -5.87 11.55
CA SER A 106 11.73 -6.62 12.81
C SER A 106 13.14 -7.21 12.99
N LEU A 107 14.01 -7.13 11.98
CA LEU A 107 15.38 -7.65 12.01
C LEU A 107 16.37 -6.57 12.51
N PRO A 108 17.50 -6.96 13.06
CA PRO A 108 18.63 -6.03 13.21
C PRO A 108 19.01 -5.43 11.86
N TYR A 109 19.50 -4.18 11.84
CA TYR A 109 19.86 -3.44 10.62
C TYR A 109 20.65 -4.26 9.60
N ALA A 110 21.74 -4.92 10.04
CA ALA A 110 22.59 -5.72 9.15
C ALA A 110 21.82 -6.89 8.49
N GLY A 111 20.88 -7.50 9.22
CA GLY A 111 20.04 -8.57 8.69
C GLY A 111 19.03 -8.06 7.66
N ASN A 112 18.39 -6.90 7.96
CA ASN A 112 17.50 -6.23 7.02
C ASN A 112 18.25 -5.87 5.72
N VAL A 113 19.39 -5.19 5.81
CA VAL A 113 20.23 -4.84 4.65
C VAL A 113 20.63 -6.08 3.84
N ALA A 114 21.11 -7.15 4.51
CA ALA A 114 21.61 -8.33 3.82
C ALA A 114 20.53 -9.00 2.96
N ILE A 115 19.31 -9.17 3.50
CA ILE A 115 18.21 -9.81 2.76
C ILE A 115 17.62 -8.84 1.71
N THR A 116 17.45 -7.57 2.06
CA THR A 116 16.95 -6.55 1.11
C THR A 116 17.84 -6.48 -0.13
N ARG A 117 19.16 -6.51 0.01
CA ARG A 117 20.10 -6.54 -1.13
C ARG A 117 19.89 -7.75 -2.03
N GLN A 118 19.70 -8.94 -1.45
CA GLN A 118 19.43 -10.14 -2.24
C GLN A 118 18.12 -10.01 -3.04
N VAL A 119 17.08 -9.43 -2.40
CA VAL A 119 15.79 -9.19 -3.07
C VAL A 119 15.96 -8.16 -4.20
N VAL A 120 16.65 -7.05 -3.96
CA VAL A 120 16.94 -6.03 -4.97
C VAL A 120 17.70 -6.62 -6.14
N GLU A 121 18.77 -7.37 -5.87
CA GLU A 121 19.57 -8.01 -6.90
C GLU A 121 18.72 -8.95 -7.78
N ALA A 122 17.90 -9.80 -7.16
CA ALA A 122 17.04 -10.74 -7.90
C ALA A 122 15.94 -10.01 -8.69
N ALA A 123 15.25 -9.03 -8.07
CA ALA A 123 14.12 -8.32 -8.67
C ALA A 123 14.55 -7.43 -9.83
N HIS A 124 15.64 -6.68 -9.69
CA HIS A 124 16.13 -5.78 -10.73
C HIS A 124 16.58 -6.54 -11.99
N GLN A 125 17.09 -7.79 -11.88
CA GLN A 125 17.44 -8.62 -13.04
C GLN A 125 16.23 -8.94 -13.93
N VAL A 126 15.03 -8.90 -13.38
CA VAL A 126 13.79 -9.18 -14.12
C VAL A 126 12.90 -7.92 -14.28
N GLY A 127 13.45 -6.74 -14.00
CA GLY A 127 12.77 -5.45 -14.19
C GLY A 127 11.64 -5.18 -13.19
N VAL A 128 11.70 -5.78 -11.99
CA VAL A 128 10.72 -5.60 -10.90
C VAL A 128 11.27 -4.64 -9.86
N ALA A 129 10.46 -3.67 -9.44
CA ALA A 129 10.84 -2.70 -8.42
C ALA A 129 10.74 -3.27 -7.00
N VAL A 130 11.58 -2.75 -6.09
CA VAL A 130 11.64 -3.22 -4.70
C VAL A 130 11.34 -2.09 -3.73
N GLU A 131 10.44 -2.37 -2.78
CA GLU A 131 10.19 -1.59 -1.58
C GLU A 131 10.82 -2.30 -0.37
N ALA A 132 11.30 -1.53 0.60
CA ALA A 132 11.71 -2.06 1.90
C ALA A 132 11.25 -1.12 3.02
N GLU A 133 11.36 -1.56 4.26
CA GLU A 133 10.92 -0.80 5.44
C GLU A 133 12.04 -0.66 6.46
N ILE A 134 12.14 0.55 7.03
CA ILE A 134 13.00 0.87 8.14
C ILE A 134 12.26 1.71 9.18
N GLY A 135 12.59 1.51 10.45
CA GLY A 135 11.66 1.81 11.53
C GLY A 135 10.63 0.69 11.67
N LYS A 136 9.67 0.84 12.53
CA LYS A 136 8.60 -0.15 12.72
C LYS A 136 7.26 0.54 12.92
N VAL A 137 6.33 0.30 12.02
CA VAL A 137 4.94 0.76 12.17
C VAL A 137 4.25 -0.14 13.20
N GLY A 138 3.66 0.47 14.23
CA GLY A 138 2.94 -0.27 15.27
C GLY A 138 1.63 -0.89 14.76
N LYS A 139 0.99 -1.71 15.58
CA LYS A 139 -0.31 -2.32 15.30
C LYS A 139 -1.28 -2.06 16.43
N SER A 140 -2.47 -1.54 16.12
CA SER A 140 -3.55 -1.37 17.08
C SER A 140 -4.28 -2.70 17.28
N GLU A 141 -4.43 -3.14 18.53
CA GLU A 141 -5.17 -4.37 18.86
C GLU A 141 -6.68 -4.16 18.87
N ASP A 142 -7.13 -2.99 19.32
CA ASP A 142 -8.55 -2.62 19.46
C ASP A 142 -9.11 -1.82 18.27
N GLY A 143 -8.26 -1.45 17.31
CA GLY A 143 -8.61 -0.63 16.14
C GLY A 143 -8.81 0.86 16.46
N ALA A 144 -8.57 1.31 17.68
CA ALA A 144 -8.75 2.69 18.11
C ALA A 144 -7.51 3.30 18.79
N SER A 145 -6.66 2.48 19.40
CA SER A 145 -5.46 2.95 20.09
C SER A 145 -4.41 3.47 19.12
N THR A 146 -3.89 4.66 19.39
CA THR A 146 -2.73 5.26 18.72
C THR A 146 -1.42 4.89 19.42
N GLU A 147 -1.48 4.36 20.64
CA GLU A 147 -0.33 3.82 21.36
C GLU A 147 -0.19 2.34 20.98
N ALA A 148 0.75 2.07 20.08
CA ALA A 148 1.07 0.73 19.66
C ALA A 148 2.36 0.27 20.33
N GLU A 149 2.31 -0.89 20.97
CA GLU A 149 3.53 -1.57 21.42
C GLU A 149 4.46 -1.79 20.20
N ASP A 150 5.75 -1.69 20.43
CA ASP A 150 6.79 -1.91 19.40
C ASP A 150 6.83 -0.90 18.22
N MET A 151 6.24 0.28 18.32
CA MET A 151 6.42 1.32 17.31
C MET A 151 7.81 1.97 17.44
N HIS A 152 8.56 2.05 16.34
CA HIS A 152 9.83 2.74 16.27
C HIS A 152 9.84 3.70 15.08
N TYR A 153 9.98 5.00 15.36
CA TYR A 153 10.13 6.01 14.33
C TYR A 153 11.41 5.80 13.53
N THR A 154 11.34 6.11 12.24
CA THR A 154 12.51 5.98 11.34
C THR A 154 13.56 7.04 11.67
N ALA A 155 14.78 6.63 12.00
CA ALA A 155 15.91 7.54 12.18
C ALA A 155 16.45 7.99 10.81
N VAL A 156 16.67 9.31 10.65
CA VAL A 156 17.04 9.90 9.34
C VAL A 156 18.39 9.37 8.83
N ASP A 157 19.39 9.32 9.70
CA ASP A 157 20.74 8.84 9.36
C ASP A 157 20.76 7.34 9.00
N GLU A 158 19.92 6.55 9.68
CA GLU A 158 19.74 5.14 9.38
C GLU A 158 19.05 4.93 8.03
N ALA A 159 18.03 5.75 7.72
CA ALA A 159 17.33 5.71 6.43
C ALA A 159 18.26 6.05 5.25
N VAL A 160 19.05 7.12 5.39
CA VAL A 160 20.04 7.53 4.36
C VAL A 160 21.05 6.40 4.12
N ARG A 161 21.59 5.81 5.20
CA ARG A 161 22.53 4.69 5.10
C ARG A 161 21.87 3.47 4.45
N PHE A 162 20.62 3.14 4.83
CA PHE A 162 19.90 1.99 4.29
C PHE A 162 19.68 2.09 2.78
N ILE A 163 19.28 3.27 2.28
CA ILE A 163 19.17 3.51 0.83
C ILE A 163 20.53 3.32 0.13
N GLY A 164 21.62 3.84 0.71
CA GLY A 164 22.98 3.67 0.18
C GLY A 164 23.44 2.21 0.17
N ASP A 165 23.05 1.45 1.19
CA ASP A 165 23.45 0.05 1.33
C ASP A 165 22.61 -0.91 0.47
N THR A 166 21.33 -0.59 0.19
CA THR A 166 20.37 -1.53 -0.42
C THR A 166 19.94 -1.18 -1.84
N HIS A 167 19.92 0.09 -2.19
CA HIS A 167 19.46 0.60 -3.50
C HIS A 167 17.99 0.24 -3.83
N VAL A 168 17.11 0.18 -2.83
CA VAL A 168 15.67 -0.01 -3.06
C VAL A 168 15.06 1.15 -3.84
N ASP A 169 13.94 0.90 -4.54
CA ASP A 169 13.27 1.89 -5.39
C ASP A 169 12.30 2.77 -4.60
N ALA A 170 11.81 2.31 -3.43
CA ALA A 170 10.97 3.04 -2.51
C ALA A 170 11.22 2.60 -1.07
N LEU A 171 11.09 3.52 -0.11
CA LEU A 171 11.35 3.27 1.30
C LEU A 171 10.11 3.54 2.17
N ALA A 172 9.60 2.50 2.82
CA ALA A 172 8.57 2.64 3.83
C ALA A 172 9.18 3.17 5.15
N VAL A 173 8.54 4.20 5.70
CA VAL A 173 9.00 4.92 6.87
C VAL A 173 7.91 4.99 7.95
N SER A 174 8.33 4.86 9.21
CA SER A 174 7.47 5.02 10.38
C SER A 174 7.52 6.47 10.86
N ILE A 175 6.40 7.18 10.70
CA ILE A 175 6.23 8.59 11.03
C ILE A 175 4.99 8.84 11.93
N GLY A 176 4.55 7.82 12.68
CA GLY A 176 3.42 7.94 13.62
C GLY A 176 2.14 7.24 13.17
N THR A 177 2.16 6.51 12.07
CA THR A 177 1.03 5.67 11.66
C THR A 177 0.97 4.37 12.45
N VAL A 178 -0.25 3.80 12.55
CA VAL A 178 -0.52 2.54 13.24
C VAL A 178 -1.37 1.64 12.35
N HIS A 179 -0.95 0.37 12.20
CA HIS A 179 -1.71 -0.63 11.44
C HIS A 179 -3.03 -1.00 12.15
N ALA A 180 -4.00 -1.47 11.38
CA ALA A 180 -5.29 -1.99 11.84
C ALA A 180 -6.21 -0.95 12.52
N MET A 181 -5.90 0.34 12.48
CA MET A 181 -6.80 1.36 12.99
C MET A 181 -8.10 1.45 12.18
N ALA A 182 -9.21 1.46 12.89
CA ALA A 182 -10.56 1.62 12.34
C ALA A 182 -11.12 3.05 12.52
N VAL A 183 -10.41 3.91 13.27
CA VAL A 183 -10.76 5.30 13.57
C VAL A 183 -9.62 6.21 13.11
N GLN A 184 -9.94 7.36 12.51
CA GLN A 184 -8.95 8.37 12.13
C GLN A 184 -8.59 9.22 13.36
N ALA A 185 -7.49 8.87 14.01
CA ALA A 185 -6.99 9.55 15.21
C ALA A 185 -5.45 9.64 15.28
N ALA A 186 -4.74 8.98 14.35
CA ALA A 186 -3.28 9.01 14.33
C ALA A 186 -2.78 10.30 13.68
N HIS A 187 -2.03 11.10 14.45
CA HIS A 187 -1.29 12.25 13.94
C HIS A 187 0.10 11.86 13.48
N LEU A 188 0.56 12.47 12.39
CA LEU A 188 1.84 12.17 11.78
C LEU A 188 2.92 13.14 12.26
N ASP A 189 4.14 12.67 12.43
CA ASP A 189 5.30 13.53 12.66
C ASP A 189 5.75 14.20 11.35
N ILE A 190 5.12 15.33 11.05
CA ILE A 190 5.39 16.13 9.85
C ILE A 190 6.83 16.64 9.83
N ALA A 191 7.39 16.95 11.01
CA ALA A 191 8.77 17.44 11.11
C ALA A 191 9.78 16.34 10.78
N LEU A 192 9.54 15.10 11.22
CA LEU A 192 10.34 13.95 10.85
C LEU A 192 10.22 13.64 9.35
N CYS A 193 9.00 13.63 8.79
CA CYS A 193 8.78 13.42 7.37
C CYS A 193 9.57 14.42 6.51
N ARG A 194 9.56 15.69 6.90
CA ARG A 194 10.33 16.75 6.24
C ARG A 194 11.84 16.46 6.27
N LYS A 195 12.38 16.08 7.43
CA LYS A 195 13.82 15.75 7.56
C LYS A 195 14.21 14.55 6.71
N LEU A 196 13.36 13.52 6.66
CA LEU A 196 13.58 12.34 5.79
C LEU A 196 13.61 12.74 4.31
N HIS A 197 12.64 13.55 3.86
CA HIS A 197 12.60 14.03 2.48
C HIS A 197 13.79 14.92 2.13
N GLU A 198 14.17 15.88 3.00
CA GLU A 198 15.33 16.75 2.79
C GLU A 198 16.65 15.97 2.71
N ALA A 199 16.78 14.91 3.50
CA ALA A 199 17.95 14.02 3.46
C ALA A 199 17.98 13.09 2.23
N MET A 200 16.82 12.75 1.68
CA MET A 200 16.65 11.80 0.57
C MET A 200 15.67 12.34 -0.49
N PRO A 201 15.93 13.49 -1.13
CA PRO A 201 14.93 14.19 -1.95
C PRO A 201 14.53 13.46 -3.25
N THR A 202 15.28 12.45 -3.66
CA THR A 202 15.01 11.63 -4.86
C THR A 202 14.42 10.27 -4.55
N VAL A 203 14.29 9.91 -3.27
CA VAL A 203 13.78 8.62 -2.83
C VAL A 203 12.27 8.72 -2.58
N PRO A 204 11.45 7.93 -3.27
CA PRO A 204 10.03 7.81 -2.97
C PRO A 204 9.81 7.25 -1.57
N LEU A 205 9.13 8.01 -0.70
CA LEU A 205 8.76 7.53 0.62
C LEU A 205 7.38 6.89 0.60
N VAL A 206 7.20 5.86 1.43
CA VAL A 206 5.96 5.10 1.52
C VAL A 206 5.41 5.18 2.95
N MET A 207 4.09 5.33 3.06
CA MET A 207 3.39 5.37 4.34
C MET A 207 2.48 4.15 4.48
N HIS A 208 2.78 3.30 5.47
CA HIS A 208 1.94 2.18 5.90
C HIS A 208 0.99 2.62 7.03
N GLY A 209 -0.01 1.79 7.36
CA GLY A 209 -0.92 2.06 8.47
C GLY A 209 -1.80 3.32 8.32
N ALA A 210 -1.99 3.81 7.11
CA ALA A 210 -2.65 5.09 6.84
C ALA A 210 -4.18 5.11 7.06
N SER A 211 -4.81 3.95 7.30
CA SER A 211 -6.27 3.88 7.52
C SER A 211 -6.74 4.72 8.72
N GLY A 212 -5.87 4.90 9.72
CA GLY A 212 -6.13 5.70 10.91
C GLY A 212 -5.55 7.11 10.90
N ALA A 213 -4.79 7.50 9.88
CA ALA A 213 -4.16 8.81 9.81
C ALA A 213 -5.18 9.93 9.54
N VAL A 214 -4.95 11.09 10.15
CA VAL A 214 -5.76 12.29 9.95
C VAL A 214 -5.53 12.84 8.53
N ASP A 215 -6.59 13.10 7.78
CA ASP A 215 -6.52 13.49 6.38
C ASP A 215 -5.70 14.77 6.13
N GLU A 216 -5.68 15.72 7.07
CA GLU A 216 -4.89 16.95 6.96
C GLU A 216 -3.39 16.66 7.03
N ASP A 217 -2.98 15.76 7.94
CA ASP A 217 -1.59 15.34 8.06
C ASP A 217 -1.14 14.56 6.80
N VAL A 218 -2.04 13.73 6.26
CA VAL A 218 -1.80 13.00 5.00
C VAL A 218 -1.51 13.97 3.84
N ARG A 219 -2.29 15.06 3.69
CA ARG A 219 -2.03 16.08 2.66
C ARG A 219 -0.66 16.72 2.82
N GLN A 220 -0.25 16.98 4.06
CA GLN A 220 1.06 17.60 4.34
C GLN A 220 2.23 16.67 3.99
N VAL A 221 2.18 15.39 4.41
CA VAL A 221 3.28 14.46 4.14
C VAL A 221 3.41 14.09 2.66
N ILE A 222 2.33 14.15 1.88
CA ILE A 222 2.39 14.01 0.40
C ILE A 222 3.29 15.10 -0.19
N GLN A 223 3.19 16.35 0.28
CA GLN A 223 4.07 17.44 -0.16
C GLN A 223 5.52 17.26 0.29
N LEU A 224 5.77 16.32 1.19
CA LEU A 224 7.07 15.98 1.78
C LEU A 224 7.58 14.59 1.33
N GLY A 225 7.22 14.16 0.13
CA GLY A 225 7.80 13.00 -0.52
C GLY A 225 7.14 11.66 -0.21
N ILE A 226 6.01 11.62 0.51
CA ILE A 226 5.18 10.41 0.58
C ILE A 226 4.48 10.22 -0.76
N THR A 227 4.80 9.14 -1.47
CA THR A 227 4.36 8.87 -2.85
C THR A 227 3.50 7.63 -3.00
N LYS A 228 3.51 6.73 -2.00
CA LYS A 228 2.66 5.55 -1.91
C LYS A 228 2.01 5.50 -0.53
N ILE A 229 0.72 5.21 -0.48
CA ILE A 229 -0.04 5.14 0.77
C ILE A 229 -0.86 3.85 0.81
N ASN A 230 -0.58 3.01 1.81
CA ASN A 230 -1.25 1.72 1.98
C ASN A 230 -2.62 1.87 2.63
N ILE A 231 -3.65 1.30 2.01
CA ILE A 231 -5.04 1.29 2.47
C ILE A 231 -5.59 -0.14 2.47
N ALA A 232 -5.85 -0.67 3.66
CA ALA A 232 -6.45 -2.01 3.86
C ALA A 232 -7.71 -1.94 4.73
N THR A 233 -7.54 -1.77 6.05
CA THR A 233 -8.61 -1.82 7.08
C THR A 233 -9.79 -0.90 6.76
N PHE A 234 -9.52 0.29 6.24
CA PHE A 234 -10.55 1.26 5.87
C PHE A 234 -11.55 0.68 4.84
N LEU A 235 -11.05 0.05 3.77
CA LEU A 235 -11.93 -0.55 2.74
C LEU A 235 -12.65 -1.79 3.26
N GLN A 236 -11.96 -2.63 4.03
CA GLN A 236 -12.58 -3.82 4.63
C GLN A 236 -13.75 -3.44 5.54
N LYS A 237 -13.56 -2.42 6.39
CA LYS A 237 -14.62 -1.91 7.27
C LYS A 237 -15.80 -1.36 6.48
N LYS A 238 -15.55 -0.54 5.44
CA LYS A 238 -16.63 -0.03 4.57
C LYS A 238 -17.41 -1.16 3.91
N ALA A 239 -16.72 -2.15 3.36
CA ALA A 239 -17.32 -3.32 2.72
C ALA A 239 -18.18 -4.12 3.70
N ALA A 240 -17.68 -4.41 4.91
CA ALA A 240 -18.39 -5.14 5.95
C ALA A 240 -19.66 -4.38 6.43
N LEU A 241 -19.55 -3.08 6.67
CA LEU A 241 -20.68 -2.24 7.09
C LEU A 241 -21.76 -2.16 6.01
N ALA A 242 -21.40 -2.12 4.72
CA ALA A 242 -22.35 -2.12 3.63
C ALA A 242 -23.17 -3.41 3.57
N VAL A 243 -22.50 -4.57 3.78
CA VAL A 243 -23.19 -5.87 3.86
C VAL A 243 -24.11 -5.93 5.08
N LYS A 244 -23.67 -5.44 6.24
CA LYS A 244 -24.49 -5.36 7.44
C LYS A 244 -25.74 -4.52 7.21
N ALA A 245 -25.60 -3.32 6.66
CA ALA A 245 -26.72 -2.43 6.37
C ALA A 245 -27.71 -3.03 5.35
N MET A 246 -27.21 -3.80 4.38
CA MET A 246 -28.04 -4.53 3.42
C MET A 246 -28.92 -5.56 4.12
N PHE A 247 -28.37 -6.35 5.06
CA PHE A 247 -29.17 -7.32 5.83
C PHE A 247 -30.21 -6.67 6.74
N GLU A 248 -29.92 -5.50 7.30
CA GLU A 248 -30.88 -4.74 8.09
C GLU A 248 -32.10 -4.28 7.25
N GLN A 249 -31.87 -3.98 5.96
CA GLN A 249 -32.92 -3.55 5.01
C GLN A 249 -33.62 -4.73 4.31
N THR A 250 -32.89 -5.81 4.05
CA THR A 250 -33.36 -6.98 3.29
C THR A 250 -32.89 -8.26 3.99
N PRO A 251 -33.51 -8.65 5.13
CA PRO A 251 -33.06 -9.79 5.94
C PRO A 251 -33.05 -11.13 5.19
N ASP A 252 -33.93 -11.29 4.21
CA ASP A 252 -34.08 -12.50 3.41
C ASP A 252 -33.23 -12.53 2.14
N ALA A 253 -32.33 -11.54 1.95
CA ALA A 253 -31.40 -11.52 0.81
C ALA A 253 -30.39 -12.67 0.93
N ILE A 254 -30.42 -13.62 -0.01
CA ILE A 254 -29.59 -14.84 -0.03
C ILE A 254 -28.73 -14.98 -1.28
N GLY A 255 -28.91 -14.12 -2.26
CA GLY A 255 -28.19 -14.18 -3.52
C GLY A 255 -26.76 -13.65 -3.39
N PHE A 256 -25.75 -14.37 -3.93
CA PHE A 256 -24.37 -13.89 -3.92
C PHE A 256 -24.23 -12.45 -4.44
N ARG A 257 -24.95 -12.12 -5.53
CA ARG A 257 -24.92 -10.76 -6.11
C ARG A 257 -25.53 -9.69 -5.21
N ASP A 258 -26.47 -10.06 -4.35
CA ASP A 258 -27.10 -9.14 -3.41
C ASP A 258 -26.13 -8.77 -2.28
N LEU A 259 -25.23 -9.70 -1.90
CA LEU A 259 -24.14 -9.45 -0.97
C LEU A 259 -22.99 -8.65 -1.63
N ALA A 260 -22.64 -9.00 -2.87
CA ALA A 260 -21.48 -8.44 -3.54
C ALA A 260 -21.69 -6.99 -4.02
N LYS A 261 -22.90 -6.62 -4.47
CA LYS A 261 -23.17 -5.27 -4.99
C LYS A 261 -22.94 -4.15 -3.97
N PRO A 262 -23.55 -4.16 -2.76
CA PRO A 262 -23.29 -3.11 -1.78
C PRO A 262 -21.84 -3.07 -1.32
N GLN A 263 -21.19 -4.21 -1.21
CA GLN A 263 -19.77 -4.31 -0.90
C GLN A 263 -18.92 -3.64 -1.99
N LEU A 264 -19.17 -3.97 -3.25
CA LEU A 264 -18.46 -3.39 -4.41
C LEU A 264 -18.61 -1.86 -4.41
N GLN A 265 -19.84 -1.36 -4.25
CA GLN A 265 -20.10 0.09 -4.24
C GLN A 265 -19.37 0.79 -3.10
N ALA A 266 -19.40 0.22 -1.89
CA ALA A 266 -18.71 0.79 -0.73
C ALA A 266 -17.19 0.85 -0.91
N ILE A 267 -16.59 -0.14 -1.58
CA ILE A 267 -15.18 -0.14 -1.94
C ILE A 267 -14.91 0.96 -2.96
N MET A 268 -15.70 1.06 -4.04
CA MET A 268 -15.56 2.10 -5.07
C MET A 268 -15.61 3.50 -4.47
N ASP A 269 -16.58 3.77 -3.58
CA ASP A 269 -16.71 5.07 -2.90
C ASP A 269 -15.51 5.35 -1.98
N GLY A 270 -15.01 4.32 -1.31
CA GLY A 270 -13.81 4.44 -0.48
C GLY A 270 -12.55 4.75 -1.29
N VAL A 271 -12.37 4.06 -2.41
CA VAL A 271 -11.25 4.30 -3.35
C VAL A 271 -11.32 5.70 -3.93
N ARG A 272 -12.53 6.15 -4.37
CA ARG A 272 -12.73 7.50 -4.91
C ARG A 272 -12.30 8.58 -3.93
N GLY A 273 -12.75 8.50 -2.68
CA GLY A 273 -12.38 9.47 -1.64
C GLY A 273 -10.86 9.47 -1.35
N LYS A 274 -10.19 8.32 -1.43
CA LYS A 274 -8.72 8.27 -1.24
C LYS A 274 -7.95 8.79 -2.45
N ILE A 275 -8.40 8.55 -3.68
CA ILE A 275 -7.83 9.15 -4.89
C ILE A 275 -7.92 10.69 -4.84
N GLU A 276 -9.04 11.23 -4.38
CA GLU A 276 -9.23 12.67 -4.18
C GLU A 276 -8.30 13.22 -3.10
N LEU A 277 -8.24 12.56 -1.94
CA LEU A 277 -7.38 12.94 -0.81
C LEU A 277 -5.90 12.97 -1.21
N PHE A 278 -5.45 12.00 -2.02
CA PHE A 278 -4.05 11.84 -2.41
C PHE A 278 -3.64 12.70 -3.60
N GLY A 279 -4.58 13.40 -4.24
CA GLY A 279 -4.33 14.23 -5.42
C GLY A 279 -4.00 13.44 -6.67
N THR A 280 -4.42 12.15 -6.73
CA THR A 280 -4.08 11.20 -7.81
C THR A 280 -5.01 11.32 -9.02
N ALA A 281 -6.17 11.97 -8.91
CA ALA A 281 -7.13 12.13 -10.00
C ALA A 281 -6.51 12.87 -11.21
N ASN A 282 -6.77 12.37 -12.43
CA ASN A 282 -6.25 12.88 -13.69
C ASN A 282 -4.71 12.85 -13.82
N ARG A 283 -4.06 11.86 -13.20
CA ARG A 283 -2.60 11.63 -13.26
C ARG A 283 -2.20 10.40 -14.09
N ALA A 284 -3.16 9.68 -14.69
CA ALA A 284 -2.90 8.54 -15.56
C ALA A 284 -2.67 8.93 -17.01
#